data_77b9bb4f2f4d0db50d60009efb65d7c7
#
_entry.id   77b9bb4f2f4d0db50d60009efb65d7c7
#
_cell.length_a   1.000
_cell.length_b   1.000
_cell.length_c   1.000
_cell.angle_alpha   90.00
_cell.angle_beta   90.00
_cell.angle_gamma   90.00
#
_symmetry.space_group_name_H-M   'P 1'
#
loop_
_entity.id
_entity.type
_entity.pdbx_description
1 polymer ?
#
loop_
_entity_poly.entity_id
_entity_poly.type
_entity_poly.pdbx_seq_one_letter_code
_entity_poly.pdbx_strand_id
1 'polypeptide(L)'
;MSKKNETGYLSAKESRRISRENRKITDQFEKLHKRKNVPEEEFLTQMHDQNNSLEIENLHTYFFSDVGTVRAVDGVSFDVPIGKTVGVVGESGCGKSVTSLSIMQLLQRPQGQVVEGEIRLNLGNGKAYDITKTPIEQMQKLRGNYMSMIFQEPMTSLNPVFRIGAQLDEVIALHDGEGKTPEDIKARSIHLLEMAGIANSEGVYKMYPHELSGGMRQRVMIAMALSCNPRLIIADEPTTALDVTIQAQILDLLLSGLLDISHSERPPFRSNGSN
;
A
#
# COMPACT_ATOMS: atom_id res chain seq x y z
N MET A 1 -7.38 19.53 -29.42
CA MET A 1 -6.94 20.79 -28.77
C MET A 1 -8.17 21.58 -28.34
N SER A 2 -8.39 21.71 -27.03
CA SER A 2 -9.50 22.47 -26.45
C SER A 2 -9.20 23.98 -26.61
N LYS A 3 -10.17 24.77 -27.12
CA LYS A 3 -10.05 26.21 -27.21
C LYS A 3 -10.10 26.81 -25.81
N LYS A 4 -8.95 27.22 -25.25
CA LYS A 4 -8.92 28.04 -24.03
C LYS A 4 -9.44 29.45 -24.37
N ASN A 5 -10.34 29.98 -23.55
CA ASN A 5 -10.70 31.40 -23.62
C ASN A 5 -9.47 32.24 -23.22
N GLU A 6 -9.45 33.53 -23.63
CA GLU A 6 -8.35 34.49 -23.33
C GLU A 6 -7.97 34.58 -21.85
N THR A 7 -8.82 34.14 -20.93
CA THR A 7 -8.60 34.07 -19.48
C THR A 7 -7.96 32.76 -18.98
N GLY A 8 -7.69 31.79 -19.87
CA GLY A 8 -7.11 30.50 -19.51
C GLY A 8 -8.07 29.51 -18.81
N TYR A 9 -9.34 29.89 -18.58
CA TYR A 9 -10.35 29.03 -17.95
C TYR A 9 -11.18 28.28 -18.97
N LEU A 10 -11.58 27.03 -18.64
CA LEU A 10 -12.51 26.25 -19.44
C LEU A 10 -13.93 26.86 -19.38
N SER A 11 -14.63 26.84 -20.46
CA SER A 11 -16.05 27.22 -20.45
C SER A 11 -16.87 26.15 -19.71
N ALA A 12 -17.98 26.54 -19.07
CA ALA A 12 -18.88 25.61 -18.39
C ALA A 12 -19.41 24.49 -19.32
N LYS A 13 -19.53 24.76 -20.62
CA LYS A 13 -19.93 23.77 -21.62
C LYS A 13 -18.84 22.76 -21.90
N GLU A 14 -17.58 23.17 -21.95
CA GLU A 14 -16.42 22.31 -22.16
C GLU A 14 -16.16 21.44 -20.90
N SER A 15 -16.20 22.02 -19.70
CA SER A 15 -16.09 21.28 -18.44
C SER A 15 -17.16 20.18 -18.36
N ARG A 16 -18.43 20.48 -18.67
CA ARG A 16 -19.50 19.46 -18.70
C ARG A 16 -19.26 18.37 -19.74
N ARG A 17 -18.67 18.70 -20.89
CA ARG A 17 -18.32 17.69 -21.90
C ARG A 17 -17.22 16.76 -21.38
N ILE A 18 -16.12 17.34 -20.87
CA ILE A 18 -14.99 16.61 -20.30
C ILE A 18 -15.47 15.70 -19.15
N SER A 19 -16.23 16.24 -18.20
CA SER A 19 -16.78 15.49 -17.08
C SER A 19 -17.63 14.30 -17.55
N ARG A 20 -18.45 14.46 -18.59
CA ARG A 20 -19.25 13.36 -19.16
C ARG A 20 -18.39 12.29 -19.83
N GLU A 21 -17.36 12.67 -20.55
CA GLU A 21 -16.42 11.77 -21.21
C GLU A 21 -15.61 10.99 -20.16
N ASN A 22 -15.04 11.70 -19.20
CA ASN A 22 -14.27 11.12 -18.11
C ASN A 22 -15.10 10.16 -17.25
N ARG A 23 -16.36 10.53 -16.94
CA ARG A 23 -17.27 9.65 -16.20
C ARG A 23 -17.55 8.33 -16.92
N LYS A 24 -17.70 8.35 -18.27
CA LYS A 24 -17.88 7.10 -19.01
C LYS A 24 -16.67 6.17 -18.90
N ILE A 25 -15.46 6.75 -18.92
CA ILE A 25 -14.21 6.01 -18.78
C ILE A 25 -14.12 5.42 -17.37
N THR A 26 -14.27 6.26 -16.34
CA THR A 26 -14.18 5.81 -14.94
C THR A 26 -15.28 4.79 -14.58
N ASP A 27 -16.50 4.92 -15.11
CA ASP A 27 -17.59 3.96 -14.89
C ASP A 27 -17.26 2.56 -15.46
N GLN A 28 -16.46 2.47 -16.53
CA GLN A 28 -16.01 1.18 -17.07
C GLN A 28 -15.01 0.50 -16.10
N PHE A 29 -14.01 1.24 -15.62
CA PHE A 29 -13.05 0.73 -14.65
C PHE A 29 -13.73 0.35 -13.32
N GLU A 30 -14.66 1.18 -12.83
CA GLU A 30 -15.41 0.90 -11.60
C GLU A 30 -16.27 -0.37 -11.72
N LYS A 31 -16.84 -0.65 -12.88
CA LYS A 31 -17.58 -1.91 -13.12
C LYS A 31 -16.66 -3.13 -13.01
N LEU A 32 -15.45 -3.06 -13.58
CA LEU A 32 -14.48 -4.14 -13.49
C LEU A 32 -14.04 -4.39 -12.05
N HIS A 33 -13.75 -3.32 -11.30
CA HIS A 33 -13.33 -3.43 -9.91
C HIS A 33 -14.42 -3.91 -8.93
N LYS A 34 -15.69 -3.64 -9.22
CA LYS A 34 -16.84 -4.06 -8.39
C LYS A 34 -17.32 -5.48 -8.67
N ARG A 35 -16.67 -6.20 -9.60
CA ARG A 35 -17.00 -7.61 -9.86
C ARG A 35 -16.73 -8.44 -8.61
N LYS A 36 -17.71 -9.28 -8.26
CA LYS A 36 -17.60 -10.26 -7.17
C LYS A 36 -17.36 -11.64 -7.76
N ASN A 37 -16.77 -12.53 -6.97
CA ASN A 37 -16.51 -13.92 -7.36
C ASN A 37 -15.74 -14.04 -8.68
N VAL A 38 -14.73 -13.20 -8.87
CA VAL A 38 -13.85 -13.26 -10.05
C VAL A 38 -13.01 -14.53 -9.94
N PRO A 39 -13.00 -15.42 -10.96
CA PRO A 39 -12.16 -16.61 -10.98
C PRO A 39 -10.67 -16.25 -10.85
N GLU A 40 -9.90 -17.10 -10.13
CA GLU A 40 -8.47 -16.84 -9.87
C GLU A 40 -7.68 -16.75 -11.19
N GLU A 41 -8.09 -17.48 -12.22
CA GLU A 41 -7.44 -17.50 -13.54
C GLU A 41 -7.42 -16.13 -14.23
N GLU A 42 -8.34 -15.21 -13.89
CA GLU A 42 -8.40 -13.90 -14.52
C GLU A 42 -7.30 -12.93 -14.01
N PHE A 43 -6.79 -13.15 -12.80
CA PHE A 43 -5.73 -12.34 -12.21
C PHE A 43 -4.46 -13.15 -11.86
N LEU A 44 -4.49 -14.48 -12.06
CA LEU A 44 -3.31 -15.32 -11.96
C LEU A 44 -2.37 -15.02 -13.13
N THR A 45 -1.09 -14.83 -12.83
CA THR A 45 -0.03 -14.56 -13.81
C THR A 45 1.26 -15.27 -13.41
N GLN A 46 2.33 -15.02 -14.15
CA GLN A 46 3.67 -15.52 -13.85
C GLN A 46 4.64 -14.35 -13.75
N MET A 47 5.60 -14.46 -12.86
CA MET A 47 6.73 -13.53 -12.83
C MET A 47 7.61 -13.76 -14.06
N HIS A 48 8.19 -12.70 -14.60
CA HIS A 48 9.23 -12.81 -15.63
C HIS A 48 10.52 -13.35 -15.01
N ASP A 49 10.89 -12.88 -13.82
CA ASP A 49 11.96 -13.43 -13.00
C ASP A 49 11.42 -13.87 -11.63
N GLN A 50 11.52 -15.16 -11.32
CA GLN A 50 11.08 -15.72 -10.04
C GLN A 50 11.86 -15.16 -8.82
N ASN A 51 13.01 -14.51 -9.05
CA ASN A 51 13.78 -13.82 -8.02
C ASN A 51 13.22 -12.43 -7.68
N ASN A 52 12.20 -11.95 -8.40
CA ASN A 52 11.52 -10.69 -8.08
C ASN A 52 10.35 -10.91 -7.12
N SER A 53 10.17 -9.98 -6.19
CA SER A 53 8.99 -9.88 -5.33
C SER A 53 7.86 -9.10 -5.99
N LEU A 54 8.22 -8.12 -6.83
CA LEU A 54 7.30 -7.26 -7.58
C LEU A 54 7.90 -6.95 -8.95
N GLU A 55 7.08 -6.95 -9.98
CA GLU A 55 7.42 -6.44 -11.31
C GLU A 55 6.36 -5.46 -11.76
N ILE A 56 6.78 -4.30 -12.24
CA ILE A 56 5.91 -3.28 -12.82
C ILE A 56 6.31 -3.10 -14.27
N GLU A 57 5.35 -3.24 -15.17
CA GLU A 57 5.58 -3.14 -16.61
C GLU A 57 4.62 -2.12 -17.24
N ASN A 58 5.20 -1.08 -17.85
CA ASN A 58 4.48 -0.06 -18.60
C ASN A 58 3.26 0.52 -17.84
N LEU A 59 3.43 0.86 -16.56
CA LEU A 59 2.36 1.33 -15.70
C LEU A 59 1.90 2.73 -16.09
N HIS A 60 0.60 2.88 -16.35
CA HIS A 60 -0.06 4.16 -16.59
C HIS A 60 -1.18 4.38 -15.56
N THR A 61 -1.06 5.44 -14.77
CA THR A 61 -2.08 5.82 -13.78
C THR A 61 -2.51 7.26 -14.02
N TYR A 62 -3.81 7.43 -14.29
CA TYR A 62 -4.39 8.71 -14.65
C TYR A 62 -5.48 9.13 -13.67
N PHE A 63 -5.64 10.44 -13.51
CA PHE A 63 -6.73 11.05 -12.75
C PHE A 63 -7.67 11.81 -13.69
N PHE A 64 -8.94 11.45 -13.63
CA PHE A 64 -10.02 12.00 -14.45
C PHE A 64 -10.82 13.02 -13.65
N SER A 65 -10.73 14.29 -14.02
CA SER A 65 -11.41 15.40 -13.37
C SER A 65 -12.33 16.17 -14.32
N ASP A 66 -13.09 17.12 -13.79
CA ASP A 66 -13.97 17.97 -14.58
C ASP A 66 -13.23 18.96 -15.49
N VAL A 67 -11.93 19.15 -15.24
CA VAL A 67 -11.08 20.06 -16.01
C VAL A 67 -10.15 19.34 -16.99
N GLY A 68 -10.08 18.00 -16.94
CA GLY A 68 -9.24 17.19 -17.82
C GLY A 68 -8.74 15.92 -17.20
N THR A 69 -7.80 15.27 -17.89
CA THR A 69 -7.10 14.06 -17.44
C THR A 69 -5.67 14.41 -17.09
N VAL A 70 -5.26 14.06 -15.88
CA VAL A 70 -3.87 14.18 -15.41
C VAL A 70 -3.20 12.81 -15.50
N ARG A 71 -2.12 12.72 -16.25
CA ARG A 71 -1.26 11.52 -16.36
C ARG A 71 -0.23 11.58 -15.25
N ALA A 72 -0.53 10.98 -14.12
CA ALA A 72 0.32 11.04 -12.95
C ALA A 72 1.47 10.03 -13.01
N VAL A 73 1.24 8.89 -13.64
CA VAL A 73 2.27 7.89 -14.01
C VAL A 73 2.05 7.57 -15.48
N ASP A 74 3.09 7.60 -16.29
CA ASP A 74 2.99 7.45 -17.75
C ASP A 74 4.13 6.58 -18.29
N GLY A 75 3.94 5.24 -18.30
CA GLY A 75 4.86 4.26 -18.85
C GLY A 75 6.03 3.88 -17.92
N VAL A 76 5.79 3.73 -16.62
CA VAL A 76 6.84 3.36 -15.65
C VAL A 76 7.01 1.84 -15.59
N SER A 77 8.27 1.40 -15.64
CA SER A 77 8.65 -0.02 -15.49
C SER A 77 9.85 -0.16 -14.57
N PHE A 78 9.78 -1.06 -13.60
CA PHE A 78 10.90 -1.48 -12.75
C PHE A 78 10.55 -2.76 -11.98
N ASP A 79 11.60 -3.43 -11.48
CA ASP A 79 11.50 -4.65 -10.72
C ASP A 79 12.03 -4.46 -9.29
N VAL A 80 11.46 -5.23 -8.35
CA VAL A 80 11.92 -5.30 -6.96
C VAL A 80 12.37 -6.73 -6.67
N PRO A 81 13.69 -7.02 -6.63
CA PRO A 81 14.18 -8.36 -6.31
C PRO A 81 13.88 -8.75 -4.86
N ILE A 82 13.70 -10.05 -4.62
CA ILE A 82 13.48 -10.61 -3.27
C ILE A 82 14.67 -10.27 -2.35
N GLY A 83 14.37 -9.78 -1.15
CA GLY A 83 15.39 -9.43 -0.17
C GLY A 83 16.27 -8.23 -0.55
N LYS A 84 15.83 -7.41 -1.50
CA LYS A 84 16.52 -6.18 -1.90
C LYS A 84 15.63 -4.96 -1.66
N THR A 85 16.30 -3.83 -1.47
CA THR A 85 15.64 -2.51 -1.38
C THR A 85 15.84 -1.77 -2.69
N VAL A 86 14.74 -1.28 -3.25
CA VAL A 86 14.74 -0.43 -4.46
C VAL A 86 14.30 0.97 -4.06
N GLY A 87 15.15 1.97 -4.32
CA GLY A 87 14.85 3.37 -4.08
C GLY A 87 14.24 4.03 -5.32
N VAL A 88 13.02 4.55 -5.21
CA VAL A 88 12.38 5.35 -6.26
C VAL A 88 12.58 6.83 -5.93
N VAL A 89 13.37 7.52 -6.75
CA VAL A 89 13.72 8.93 -6.55
C VAL A 89 13.15 9.81 -7.66
N GLY A 90 12.85 11.05 -7.34
CA GLY A 90 12.31 12.01 -8.29
C GLY A 90 11.79 13.27 -7.58
N GLU A 91 11.49 14.31 -8.33
CA GLU A 91 10.96 15.58 -7.81
C GLU A 91 9.59 15.42 -7.11
N SER A 92 9.21 16.41 -6.30
CA SER A 92 7.87 16.43 -5.71
C SER A 92 6.80 16.50 -6.82
N GLY A 93 5.76 15.65 -6.71
CA GLY A 93 4.67 15.59 -7.70
C GLY A 93 4.98 14.77 -8.96
N CYS A 94 6.14 14.11 -9.09
CA CYS A 94 6.48 13.30 -10.27
C CYS A 94 5.80 11.91 -10.31
N GLY A 95 4.89 11.60 -9.36
CA GLY A 95 4.12 10.35 -9.39
C GLY A 95 4.60 9.22 -8.47
N LYS A 96 5.62 9.40 -7.61
CA LYS A 96 6.13 8.37 -6.68
C LYS A 96 5.03 7.77 -5.81
N SER A 97 4.33 8.62 -5.05
CA SER A 97 3.21 8.19 -4.19
C SER A 97 2.05 7.59 -4.99
N VAL A 98 1.79 8.10 -6.19
CA VAL A 98 0.76 7.53 -7.06
C VAL A 98 1.14 6.12 -7.52
N THR A 99 2.42 5.85 -7.81
CA THR A 99 2.91 4.51 -8.13
C THR A 99 2.70 3.56 -6.95
N SER A 100 3.07 3.98 -5.73
CA SER A 100 2.87 3.22 -4.49
C SER A 100 1.38 2.91 -4.25
N LEU A 101 0.50 3.91 -4.41
CA LEU A 101 -0.95 3.73 -4.28
C LEU A 101 -1.54 2.86 -5.39
N SER A 102 -0.96 2.86 -6.59
CA SER A 102 -1.36 1.96 -7.67
C SER A 102 -1.06 0.49 -7.34
N ILE A 103 0.14 0.20 -6.82
CA ILE A 103 0.52 -1.14 -6.36
C ILE A 103 -0.43 -1.63 -5.27
N MET A 104 -0.78 -0.75 -4.33
CA MET A 104 -1.69 -1.08 -3.24
C MET A 104 -3.17 -1.04 -3.64
N GLN A 105 -3.52 -0.63 -4.85
CA GLN A 105 -4.91 -0.33 -5.27
C GLN A 105 -5.64 0.62 -4.28
N LEU A 106 -4.95 1.65 -3.80
CA LEU A 106 -5.48 2.64 -2.86
C LEU A 106 -5.69 4.02 -3.50
N LEU A 107 -5.73 4.08 -4.83
CA LEU A 107 -6.04 5.31 -5.57
C LEU A 107 -7.41 5.85 -5.18
N GLN A 108 -7.54 7.16 -5.09
CA GLN A 108 -8.83 7.82 -4.84
C GLN A 108 -9.78 7.59 -6.02
N ARG A 109 -10.78 6.75 -5.82
CA ARG A 109 -11.78 6.41 -6.84
C ARG A 109 -12.99 7.33 -6.77
N PRO A 110 -13.70 7.52 -7.87
CA PRO A 110 -13.48 6.96 -9.22
C PRO A 110 -12.46 7.72 -10.07
N GLN A 111 -11.87 8.81 -9.56
CA GLN A 111 -11.00 9.71 -10.33
C GLN A 111 -9.68 9.05 -10.72
N GLY A 112 -9.00 8.37 -9.79
CA GLY A 112 -7.72 7.69 -10.02
C GLY A 112 -7.93 6.27 -10.53
N GLN A 113 -7.34 5.96 -11.70
CA GLN A 113 -7.44 4.64 -12.34
C GLN A 113 -6.09 4.23 -12.92
N VAL A 114 -5.73 2.95 -12.76
CA VAL A 114 -4.69 2.32 -13.58
C VAL A 114 -5.32 2.00 -14.93
N VAL A 115 -4.81 2.66 -15.97
CA VAL A 115 -5.42 2.59 -17.32
C VAL A 115 -4.71 1.59 -18.22
N GLU A 116 -3.42 1.33 -17.98
CA GLU A 116 -2.60 0.42 -18.77
C GLU A 116 -1.41 -0.08 -17.92
N GLY A 117 -0.81 -1.18 -18.34
CA GLY A 117 0.32 -1.81 -17.70
C GLY A 117 -0.06 -2.96 -16.78
N GLU A 118 0.96 -3.64 -16.26
CA GLU A 118 0.82 -4.77 -15.34
C GLU A 118 1.63 -4.55 -14.07
N ILE A 119 1.12 -5.06 -12.96
CA ILE A 119 1.80 -5.09 -11.68
C ILE A 119 1.74 -6.53 -11.18
N ARG A 120 2.85 -7.26 -11.27
CA ARG A 120 2.94 -8.67 -10.86
C ARG A 120 3.51 -8.77 -9.46
N LEU A 121 2.74 -9.35 -8.54
CA LEU A 121 3.16 -9.64 -7.17
C LEU A 121 3.46 -11.13 -7.03
N ASN A 122 4.68 -11.45 -6.62
CA ASN A 122 5.11 -12.82 -6.35
C ASN A 122 4.52 -13.33 -5.03
N LEU A 123 3.71 -14.38 -5.09
CA LEU A 123 3.12 -15.01 -3.90
C LEU A 123 4.02 -16.09 -3.29
N GLY A 124 5.14 -16.41 -3.92
CA GLY A 124 5.89 -17.64 -3.67
C GLY A 124 5.22 -18.85 -4.32
N ASN A 125 5.79 -20.06 -4.16
CA ASN A 125 5.23 -21.31 -4.70
C ASN A 125 4.98 -21.30 -6.24
N GLY A 126 5.68 -20.42 -6.98
CA GLY A 126 5.55 -20.31 -8.45
C GLY A 126 4.28 -19.57 -8.92
N LYS A 127 3.48 -19.01 -8.00
CA LYS A 127 2.30 -18.21 -8.32
C LYS A 127 2.59 -16.71 -8.23
N ALA A 128 1.98 -15.94 -9.12
CA ALA A 128 1.95 -14.48 -9.06
C ALA A 128 0.54 -13.97 -9.39
N TYR A 129 0.18 -12.82 -8.85
CA TYR A 129 -1.06 -12.13 -9.22
C TYR A 129 -0.77 -10.82 -9.94
N ASP A 130 -1.53 -10.56 -11.00
CA ASP A 130 -1.61 -9.24 -11.60
C ASP A 130 -2.52 -8.35 -10.75
N ILE A 131 -1.91 -7.45 -10.00
CA ILE A 131 -2.59 -6.55 -9.08
C ILE A 131 -3.61 -5.66 -9.81
N THR A 132 -3.34 -5.30 -11.07
CA THR A 132 -4.26 -4.45 -11.85
C THR A 132 -5.61 -5.12 -12.11
N LYS A 133 -5.63 -6.46 -12.14
CA LYS A 133 -6.81 -7.30 -12.38
C LYS A 133 -7.38 -7.92 -11.10
N THR A 134 -6.62 -7.86 -9.99
CA THR A 134 -7.00 -8.50 -8.72
C THR A 134 -8.22 -7.82 -8.11
N PRO A 135 -9.31 -8.55 -7.78
CA PRO A 135 -10.51 -7.96 -7.19
C PRO A 135 -10.27 -7.48 -5.75
N ILE A 136 -11.11 -6.54 -5.29
CA ILE A 136 -10.98 -5.90 -3.97
C ILE A 136 -10.97 -6.93 -2.82
N GLU A 137 -11.81 -7.95 -2.90
CA GLU A 137 -11.89 -9.02 -1.88
C GLU A 137 -10.56 -9.79 -1.74
N GLN A 138 -9.86 -10.00 -2.85
CA GLN A 138 -8.55 -10.64 -2.84
C GLN A 138 -7.45 -9.69 -2.41
N MET A 139 -7.53 -8.41 -2.82
CA MET A 139 -6.61 -7.37 -2.36
C MET A 139 -6.62 -7.20 -0.84
N GLN A 140 -7.78 -7.34 -0.18
CA GLN A 140 -7.89 -7.31 1.28
C GLN A 140 -7.08 -8.43 1.95
N LYS A 141 -6.97 -9.61 1.32
CA LYS A 141 -6.16 -10.73 1.81
C LYS A 141 -4.66 -10.54 1.55
N LEU A 142 -4.31 -9.83 0.47
CA LEU A 142 -2.92 -9.55 0.11
C LEU A 142 -2.32 -8.44 0.98
N ARG A 143 -3.10 -7.40 1.27
CA ARG A 143 -2.67 -6.31 2.15
C ARG A 143 -2.48 -6.84 3.56
N GLY A 144 -1.40 -6.43 4.21
CA GLY A 144 -0.95 -6.95 5.48
C GLY A 144 -0.12 -8.22 5.34
N ASN A 145 -0.61 -9.26 4.67
CA ASN A 145 0.07 -10.56 4.57
C ASN A 145 1.20 -10.61 3.55
N TYR A 146 0.98 -10.07 2.35
CA TYR A 146 1.97 -10.10 1.27
C TYR A 146 2.63 -8.76 1.06
N MET A 147 1.88 -7.68 1.20
CA MET A 147 2.38 -6.33 1.03
C MET A 147 1.82 -5.39 2.07
N SER A 148 2.63 -4.49 2.55
CA SER A 148 2.29 -3.45 3.52
C SER A 148 2.78 -2.11 3.03
N MET A 149 2.16 -1.03 3.53
CA MET A 149 2.54 0.33 3.16
C MET A 149 2.75 1.20 4.40
N ILE A 150 3.84 1.97 4.37
CA ILE A 150 4.13 3.04 5.31
C ILE A 150 3.81 4.34 4.58
N PHE A 151 2.82 5.07 5.08
CA PHE A 151 2.35 6.32 4.47
C PHE A 151 3.21 7.51 4.89
N GLN A 152 3.24 8.53 4.05
CA GLN A 152 3.96 9.78 4.27
C GLN A 152 3.52 10.51 5.56
N GLU A 153 2.21 10.49 5.87
CA GLU A 153 1.65 11.18 7.02
C GLU A 153 1.16 10.23 8.12
N PRO A 154 1.91 10.05 9.23
CA PRO A 154 1.47 9.20 10.35
C PRO A 154 0.18 9.67 11.03
N MET A 155 -0.12 10.97 10.92
CA MET A 155 -1.30 11.59 11.55
C MET A 155 -2.62 11.10 10.97
N THR A 156 -2.64 10.77 9.67
CA THR A 156 -3.83 10.31 8.95
C THR A 156 -3.96 8.79 8.95
N SER A 157 -2.89 8.07 9.28
CA SER A 157 -2.84 6.60 9.25
C SER A 157 -3.34 5.95 10.54
N LEU A 158 -3.18 6.63 11.69
CA LEU A 158 -3.64 6.14 12.99
C LEU A 158 -5.02 6.71 13.31
N ASN A 159 -5.96 5.86 13.71
CA ASN A 159 -7.28 6.31 14.13
C ASN A 159 -7.20 6.99 15.51
N PRO A 160 -7.53 8.30 15.63
CA PRO A 160 -7.31 9.06 16.86
C PRO A 160 -8.19 8.66 18.04
N VAL A 161 -9.30 7.93 17.81
CA VAL A 161 -10.26 7.54 18.85
C VAL A 161 -9.97 6.16 19.45
N PHE A 162 -9.04 5.40 18.88
CA PHE A 162 -8.62 4.10 19.41
C PHE A 162 -7.22 4.15 19.98
N ARG A 163 -6.97 3.36 21.04
CA ARG A 163 -5.65 3.18 21.61
C ARG A 163 -4.73 2.48 20.63
N ILE A 164 -3.43 2.73 20.75
CA ILE A 164 -2.41 2.11 19.90
C ILE A 164 -2.48 0.60 19.95
N GLY A 165 -2.58 0.02 21.15
CA GLY A 165 -2.69 -1.44 21.32
C GLY A 165 -3.89 -2.02 20.61
N ALA A 166 -5.07 -1.40 20.72
CA ALA A 166 -6.27 -1.90 20.05
C ALA A 166 -6.13 -1.94 18.52
N GLN A 167 -5.44 -0.96 17.93
CA GLN A 167 -5.20 -0.91 16.48
C GLN A 167 -4.19 -1.97 16.03
N LEU A 168 -3.12 -2.22 16.82
CA LEU A 168 -2.16 -3.29 16.55
C LEU A 168 -2.81 -4.67 16.69
N ASP A 169 -3.55 -4.88 17.78
CA ASP A 169 -4.24 -6.15 18.07
C ASP A 169 -5.24 -6.50 16.97
N GLU A 170 -5.99 -5.51 16.47
CA GLU A 170 -6.93 -5.71 15.36
C GLU A 170 -6.23 -6.20 14.09
N VAL A 171 -5.11 -5.57 13.71
CA VAL A 171 -4.34 -5.96 12.53
C VAL A 171 -3.77 -7.37 12.69
N ILE A 172 -3.19 -7.70 13.86
CA ILE A 172 -2.64 -9.03 14.14
C ILE A 172 -3.75 -10.08 14.15
N ALA A 173 -4.88 -9.80 14.83
CA ALA A 173 -6.00 -10.72 14.89
C ALA A 173 -6.59 -11.03 13.50
N LEU A 174 -6.65 -10.01 12.64
CA LEU A 174 -7.21 -10.16 11.29
C LEU A 174 -6.32 -10.99 10.35
N HIS A 175 -5.00 -10.85 10.46
CA HIS A 175 -4.08 -11.41 9.47
C HIS A 175 -3.22 -12.57 9.99
N ASP A 176 -2.97 -12.64 11.29
CA ASP A 176 -2.06 -13.63 11.93
C ASP A 176 -2.63 -14.17 13.24
N GLY A 177 -3.94 -14.02 13.47
CA GLY A 177 -4.61 -14.38 14.71
C GLY A 177 -5.09 -15.83 14.80
N GLU A 178 -4.95 -16.64 13.73
CA GLU A 178 -5.43 -18.02 13.74
C GLU A 178 -4.72 -18.86 14.84
N GLY A 179 -5.50 -19.38 15.77
CA GLY A 179 -5.00 -20.18 16.89
C GLY A 179 -4.33 -19.39 18.04
N LYS A 180 -4.32 -18.04 17.99
CA LYS A 180 -3.73 -17.19 19.04
C LYS A 180 -4.77 -16.74 20.06
N THR A 181 -4.35 -16.68 21.33
CA THR A 181 -5.16 -16.08 22.39
C THR A 181 -5.06 -14.55 22.37
N PRO A 182 -6.00 -13.82 23.01
CA PRO A 182 -5.87 -12.37 23.16
C PRO A 182 -4.56 -11.93 23.84
N GLU A 183 -4.06 -12.76 24.76
CA GLU A 183 -2.79 -12.56 25.47
C GLU A 183 -1.59 -12.67 24.52
N ASP A 184 -1.59 -13.65 23.60
CA ASP A 184 -0.56 -13.83 22.59
C ASP A 184 -0.53 -12.64 21.61
N ILE A 185 -1.70 -12.17 21.17
CA ILE A 185 -1.83 -11.02 20.29
C ILE A 185 -1.27 -9.77 20.96
N LYS A 186 -1.65 -9.52 22.22
CA LYS A 186 -1.14 -8.39 23.00
C LYS A 186 0.38 -8.48 23.20
N ALA A 187 0.91 -9.65 23.53
CA ALA A 187 2.35 -9.86 23.70
C ALA A 187 3.09 -9.55 22.38
N ARG A 188 2.55 -9.99 21.25
CA ARG A 188 3.08 -9.69 19.91
C ARG A 188 3.03 -8.19 19.61
N SER A 189 1.94 -7.51 19.93
CA SER A 189 1.80 -6.05 19.78
C SER A 189 2.86 -5.28 20.56
N ILE A 190 3.08 -5.64 21.83
CA ILE A 190 4.10 -5.02 22.68
C ILE A 190 5.50 -5.27 22.11
N HIS A 191 5.79 -6.50 21.69
CA HIS A 191 7.07 -6.84 21.08
C HIS A 191 7.35 -6.06 19.80
N LEU A 192 6.35 -5.85 18.95
CA LEU A 192 6.49 -5.02 17.74
C LEU A 192 6.81 -3.55 18.07
N LEU A 193 6.20 -3.01 19.12
CA LEU A 193 6.53 -1.65 19.60
C LEU A 193 7.97 -1.58 20.12
N GLU A 194 8.47 -2.62 20.81
CA GLU A 194 9.87 -2.73 21.25
C GLU A 194 10.82 -2.79 20.06
N MET A 195 10.54 -3.64 19.08
CA MET A 195 11.31 -3.74 17.82
C MET A 195 11.35 -2.39 17.08
N ALA A 196 10.25 -1.64 17.12
CA ALA A 196 10.21 -0.28 16.56
C ALA A 196 10.99 0.76 17.39
N GLY A 197 11.70 0.34 18.44
CA GLY A 197 12.54 1.22 19.27
C GLY A 197 11.74 2.10 20.23
N ILE A 198 10.58 1.68 20.68
CA ILE A 198 9.75 2.38 21.68
C ILE A 198 10.13 1.85 23.07
N ALA A 199 10.82 2.67 23.88
CA ALA A 199 11.36 2.25 25.17
C ALA A 199 10.30 1.86 26.21
N ASN A 200 9.09 2.48 26.17
CA ASN A 200 7.98 2.15 27.07
C ASN A 200 6.81 1.57 26.26
N SER A 201 7.04 0.41 25.66
CA SER A 201 6.08 -0.24 24.77
C SER A 201 4.73 -0.56 25.44
N GLU A 202 4.75 -1.03 26.71
CA GLU A 202 3.52 -1.27 27.48
C GLU A 202 2.75 0.00 27.79
N GLY A 203 3.43 1.11 28.06
CA GLY A 203 2.80 2.40 28.26
C GLY A 203 2.17 2.92 26.97
N VAL A 204 2.93 2.89 25.87
CA VAL A 204 2.47 3.33 24.56
C VAL A 204 1.32 2.48 24.05
N TYR A 205 1.31 1.17 24.29
CA TYR A 205 0.19 0.29 23.97
C TYR A 205 -1.15 0.79 24.52
N LYS A 206 -1.15 1.45 25.69
CA LYS A 206 -2.36 1.99 26.36
C LYS A 206 -2.70 3.42 25.94
N MET A 207 -1.80 4.12 25.24
CA MET A 207 -1.97 5.52 24.84
C MET A 207 -2.82 5.65 23.56
N TYR A 208 -3.31 6.87 23.36
CA TYR A 208 -3.95 7.27 22.10
C TYR A 208 -2.92 7.96 21.18
N PRO A 209 -3.18 7.98 19.86
CA PRO A 209 -2.26 8.63 18.91
C PRO A 209 -1.91 10.09 19.23
N HIS A 210 -2.86 10.87 19.77
CA HIS A 210 -2.64 12.29 20.10
C HIS A 210 -1.71 12.50 21.29
N GLU A 211 -1.49 11.47 22.13
CA GLU A 211 -0.57 11.52 23.27
C GLU A 211 0.90 11.26 22.86
N LEU A 212 1.12 10.85 21.60
CA LEU A 212 2.44 10.48 21.08
C LEU A 212 3.09 11.64 20.32
N SER A 213 4.42 11.74 20.40
CA SER A 213 5.20 12.62 19.52
C SER A 213 5.14 12.16 18.06
N GLY A 214 5.51 13.04 17.10
CA GLY A 214 5.54 12.68 15.68
C GLY A 214 6.40 11.46 15.39
N GLY A 215 7.61 11.41 15.95
CA GLY A 215 8.51 10.26 15.78
C GLY A 215 7.99 8.97 16.42
N MET A 216 7.28 9.05 17.55
CA MET A 216 6.64 7.87 18.16
C MET A 216 5.48 7.35 17.29
N ARG A 217 4.66 8.23 16.72
CA ARG A 217 3.59 7.81 15.77
C ARG A 217 4.15 7.12 14.54
N GLN A 218 5.27 7.64 14.00
CA GLN A 218 5.98 7.03 12.88
C GLN A 218 6.44 5.61 13.24
N ARG A 219 7.05 5.41 14.40
CA ARG A 219 7.49 4.09 14.89
C ARG A 219 6.32 3.13 15.08
N VAL A 220 5.20 3.61 15.62
CA VAL A 220 3.96 2.82 15.73
C VAL A 220 3.44 2.39 14.35
N MET A 221 3.42 3.31 13.38
CA MET A 221 3.00 2.99 12.00
C MET A 221 3.91 1.94 11.36
N ILE A 222 5.22 2.01 11.60
CA ILE A 222 6.18 0.99 11.16
C ILE A 222 5.91 -0.35 11.83
N ALA A 223 5.69 -0.36 13.16
CA ALA A 223 5.31 -1.57 13.88
C ALA A 223 4.04 -2.21 13.30
N MET A 224 3.03 -1.41 12.95
CA MET A 224 1.82 -1.89 12.28
C MET A 224 2.11 -2.47 10.89
N ALA A 225 2.95 -1.81 10.10
CA ALA A 225 3.31 -2.30 8.77
C ALA A 225 4.08 -3.63 8.82
N LEU A 226 4.87 -3.86 9.86
CA LEU A 226 5.64 -5.08 10.09
C LEU A 226 4.84 -6.20 10.78
N SER A 227 3.67 -5.89 11.36
CA SER A 227 2.94 -6.80 12.27
C SER A 227 2.58 -8.16 11.66
N CYS A 228 2.32 -8.19 10.36
CA CYS A 228 1.93 -9.40 9.62
C CYS A 228 3.10 -10.00 8.82
N ASN A 229 4.33 -9.58 9.06
CA ASN A 229 5.50 -10.03 8.32
C ASN A 229 5.31 -9.98 6.80
N PRO A 230 5.02 -8.84 6.15
CA PRO A 230 4.77 -8.76 4.72
C PRO A 230 6.02 -9.13 3.92
N ARG A 231 5.83 -9.65 2.69
CA ARG A 231 6.95 -9.96 1.76
C ARG A 231 7.47 -8.72 1.05
N LEU A 232 6.62 -7.70 0.92
CA LEU A 232 6.93 -6.43 0.30
C LEU A 232 6.48 -5.29 1.21
N ILE A 233 7.39 -4.37 1.51
CA ILE A 233 7.07 -3.13 2.22
C ILE A 233 7.26 -1.97 1.24
N ILE A 234 6.22 -1.17 1.09
CA ILE A 234 6.24 0.06 0.31
C ILE A 234 6.33 1.21 1.31
N ALA A 235 7.42 1.96 1.30
CA ALA A 235 7.62 3.11 2.16
C ALA A 235 7.53 4.42 1.34
N ASP A 236 6.45 5.16 1.49
CA ASP A 236 6.23 6.42 0.81
C ASP A 236 6.70 7.57 1.71
N GLU A 237 7.91 8.07 1.44
CA GLU A 237 8.58 9.13 2.19
C GLU A 237 8.56 8.93 3.73
N PRO A 238 9.01 7.78 4.25
CA PRO A 238 8.78 7.36 5.63
C PRO A 238 9.49 8.25 6.67
N THR A 239 10.27 9.24 6.25
CA THR A 239 11.12 10.05 7.13
C THR A 239 10.95 11.55 6.95
N THR A 240 10.06 12.01 6.08
CA THR A 240 9.96 13.44 5.67
C THR A 240 9.69 14.41 6.82
N ALA A 241 9.03 13.99 7.89
CA ALA A 241 8.67 14.82 9.04
C ALA A 241 9.60 14.65 10.25
N LEU A 242 10.78 14.03 10.08
CA LEU A 242 11.67 13.64 11.17
C LEU A 242 13.03 14.32 11.06
N ASP A 243 13.70 14.49 12.18
CA ASP A 243 15.10 14.93 12.21
C ASP A 243 16.05 13.83 11.68
N VAL A 244 17.25 14.24 11.25
CA VAL A 244 18.24 13.37 10.55
C VAL A 244 18.62 12.14 11.39
N THR A 245 18.68 12.28 12.72
CA THR A 245 19.06 11.18 13.61
C THR A 245 17.97 10.12 13.67
N ILE A 246 16.72 10.56 13.75
CA ILE A 246 15.55 9.64 13.74
C ILE A 246 15.38 9.00 12.37
N GLN A 247 15.65 9.73 11.27
CA GLN A 247 15.62 9.19 9.92
C GLN A 247 16.53 7.96 9.76
N ALA A 248 17.80 8.08 10.18
CA ALA A 248 18.76 6.99 10.14
C ALA A 248 18.26 5.75 10.93
N GLN A 249 17.76 5.95 12.15
CA GLN A 249 17.23 4.88 12.98
C GLN A 249 16.02 4.18 12.35
N ILE A 250 15.15 4.91 11.67
CA ILE A 250 13.99 4.34 10.98
C ILE A 250 14.40 3.54 9.76
N LEU A 251 15.36 4.03 8.98
CA LEU A 251 15.89 3.29 7.84
C LEU A 251 16.56 1.99 8.28
N ASP A 252 17.37 2.03 9.35
CA ASP A 252 17.98 0.84 9.94
C ASP A 252 16.93 -0.16 10.43
N LEU A 253 15.86 0.32 11.06
CA LEU A 253 14.74 -0.51 11.50
C LEU A 253 14.03 -1.21 10.33
N LEU A 254 13.76 -0.47 9.25
CA LEU A 254 13.13 -1.03 8.05
C LEU A 254 14.01 -2.08 7.39
N LEU A 255 15.32 -1.83 7.31
CA LEU A 255 16.28 -2.77 6.73
C LEU A 255 16.47 -4.02 7.62
N SER A 256 16.60 -3.86 8.94
CA SER A 256 16.73 -4.99 9.87
C SER A 256 15.45 -5.82 9.99
N GLY A 257 14.29 -5.15 10.07
CA GLY A 257 13.00 -5.82 10.11
C GLY A 257 12.73 -6.67 8.85
N LEU A 258 13.19 -6.23 7.68
CA LEU A 258 13.12 -7.00 6.44
C LEU A 258 14.03 -8.25 6.47
N LEU A 259 15.19 -8.18 7.14
CA LEU A 259 16.12 -9.31 7.28
C LEU A 259 15.54 -10.40 8.21
N ASP A 260 14.93 -10.01 9.34
CA ASP A 260 14.28 -10.96 10.26
C ASP A 260 13.07 -11.66 9.62
N ILE A 261 12.34 -10.95 8.77
CA ILE A 261 11.21 -11.50 8.01
C ILE A 261 11.66 -12.58 7.01
N SER A 262 12.83 -12.43 6.38
CA SER A 262 13.32 -13.35 5.36
C SER A 262 13.64 -14.76 5.90
N HIS A 263 13.82 -14.91 7.22
CA HIS A 263 14.16 -16.16 7.87
C HIS A 263 12.97 -16.93 8.46
N SER A 264 11.76 -16.34 8.48
CA SER A 264 10.57 -17.04 8.95
C SER A 264 9.95 -17.89 7.84
N GLU A 265 9.94 -19.21 8.00
CA GLU A 265 9.16 -20.14 7.15
C GLU A 265 7.67 -19.81 7.27
N ARG A 266 7.07 -19.31 6.18
CA ARG A 266 5.64 -19.00 6.13
C ARG A 266 4.88 -20.15 5.49
N PRO A 267 3.69 -20.49 6.01
CA PRO A 267 2.82 -21.42 5.31
C PRO A 267 2.42 -20.83 3.95
N PRO A 268 2.29 -21.68 2.93
CA PRO A 268 1.85 -21.23 1.61
C PRO A 268 0.44 -20.64 1.67
N PHE A 269 0.17 -19.63 0.83
CA PHE A 269 -1.18 -19.07 0.64
C PHE A 269 -2.20 -20.18 0.38
N ARG A 270 -3.17 -20.32 1.27
CA ARG A 270 -4.34 -21.16 1.05
C ARG A 270 -5.41 -20.28 0.40
N SER A 271 -5.61 -20.41 -0.91
CA SER A 271 -6.87 -19.98 -1.51
C SER A 271 -7.96 -20.83 -0.86
N ASN A 272 -8.91 -20.22 -0.16
CA ASN A 272 -10.10 -20.94 0.26
C ASN A 272 -10.82 -21.37 -1.02
N GLY A 273 -10.49 -22.57 -1.49
CA GLY A 273 -11.30 -23.27 -2.44
C GLY A 273 -12.67 -23.44 -1.81
N SER A 274 -13.68 -22.92 -2.47
CA SER A 274 -15.07 -23.18 -2.20
C SER A 274 -15.30 -24.68 -2.00
N ASN A 275 -15.71 -25.06 -0.79
CA ASN A 275 -16.58 -26.22 -0.60
C ASN A 275 -18.01 -25.79 -0.84
#